data_c284115b4db2e817efa56cb0fc0e3f41
#
_entry.id   c284115b4db2e817efa56cb0fc0e3f41
#
_cell.length_a   1.000
_cell.length_b   1.000
_cell.length_c   1.000
_cell.angle_alpha   90.00
_cell.angle_beta   90.00
_cell.angle_gamma   90.00
#
_symmetry.space_group_name_H-M   'P 1'
#
loop_
_entity.id
_entity.type
_entity.pdbx_description
1 polymer ?
#
loop_
_entity_poly.entity_id
_entity_poly.type
_entity_poly.pdbx_seq_one_letter_code
_entity_poly.pdbx_strand_id
1 'polypeptide(L)'
;VKQLRRRSTLVATGVAALLLVPAAVAVAGGNSGPADTSLRALASKQGLRIGTAVDAAQLGTNKPYTDIVADQFSTVTPENAMKWESVEPSQGVHDWKQADQLVRFAQQHGQAVRGHTLMWHNQLPGWLTTGVADGSISDAELRDILHRHVTDEVTHFKGKVWQWDVANEVFANSWETPQPDGLNADDFWIKHLGSGIVADVFRWAHKADPKALLMYNDYNITGEDGTNAKFQAVYDFVKKLRAQGVPIDGIGEQAHLDTQYGFDARQYQADLQAFGDLGLKVAITEADVRTFVDNATDQVPTDALAQYAQPYEFSELLKGCQLVRQCISFTVWGVYDGDSWIPGTFSGEGYGLLYDVNLKPKPAYSTLQQDLKLAAGTVRHAGD
;
A
#
# COMPACT_ATOMS: atom_id res chain seq x y z
N VAL A 1 -69.16 -14.71 72.73
CA VAL A 1 -67.78 -15.21 72.67
C VAL A 1 -67.15 -14.76 71.37
N LYS A 2 -66.10 -14.03 71.45
CA LYS A 2 -64.99 -13.62 70.58
C LYS A 2 -64.96 -12.15 70.28
N GLN A 3 -63.94 -11.54 70.92
CA GLN A 3 -63.56 -10.15 70.81
C GLN A 3 -62.88 -9.82 69.45
N LEU A 4 -63.28 -8.67 68.88
CA LEU A 4 -62.53 -8.02 67.80
C LEU A 4 -61.50 -7.07 68.40
N ARG A 5 -60.26 -7.30 68.13
CA ARG A 5 -59.19 -6.36 68.40
C ARG A 5 -58.97 -5.40 67.19
N ARG A 6 -59.17 -4.10 67.43
CA ARG A 6 -58.82 -3.05 66.49
C ARG A 6 -57.32 -2.88 66.52
N ARG A 7 -56.71 -2.85 65.35
CA ARG A 7 -55.30 -2.41 65.14
C ARG A 7 -55.32 -1.03 64.53
N SER A 8 -54.69 -0.09 65.26
CA SER A 8 -54.48 1.28 64.85
C SER A 8 -53.28 1.33 63.89
N THR A 9 -53.48 1.95 62.72
CA THR A 9 -52.42 2.18 61.74
C THR A 9 -51.83 3.55 61.96
N LEU A 10 -50.54 3.63 62.35
CA LEU A 10 -49.76 4.86 62.38
C LEU A 10 -49.29 5.18 60.93
N VAL A 11 -49.67 6.37 60.49
CA VAL A 11 -49.13 6.92 59.21
C VAL A 11 -47.87 7.71 59.57
N ALA A 12 -46.71 7.23 59.09
CA ALA A 12 -45.47 7.94 59.16
C ALA A 12 -45.25 8.72 57.87
N THR A 13 -45.29 10.03 57.94
CA THR A 13 -44.92 10.96 56.87
C THR A 13 -43.39 11.05 56.76
N GLY A 14 -42.81 10.39 55.76
CA GLY A 14 -41.38 10.51 55.41
C GLY A 14 -41.18 11.65 54.43
N VAL A 15 -40.44 12.67 54.85
CA VAL A 15 -39.92 13.73 53.97
C VAL A 15 -38.73 13.18 53.17
N ALA A 16 -38.91 12.99 51.87
CA ALA A 16 -37.82 12.62 50.96
C ALA A 16 -37.02 13.89 50.56
N ALA A 17 -35.82 14.00 51.06
CA ALA A 17 -34.87 15.02 50.60
C ALA A 17 -34.31 14.59 49.26
N LEU A 18 -34.65 15.26 48.15
CA LEU A 18 -34.01 15.09 46.84
C LEU A 18 -32.60 15.70 46.91
N LEU A 19 -31.59 14.86 46.93
CA LEU A 19 -30.20 15.24 46.65
C LEU A 19 -30.06 15.40 45.13
N LEU A 20 -29.99 16.64 44.65
CA LEU A 20 -29.55 16.99 43.30
C LEU A 20 -28.05 16.69 43.16
N VAL A 21 -27.69 15.59 42.53
CA VAL A 21 -26.31 15.34 42.10
C VAL A 21 -26.14 16.12 40.79
N PRO A 22 -25.17 17.03 40.66
CA PRO A 22 -24.89 17.65 39.39
C PRO A 22 -24.31 16.57 38.44
N ALA A 23 -25.03 16.29 37.35
CA ALA A 23 -24.49 15.52 36.27
C ALA A 23 -23.31 16.28 35.63
N ALA A 24 -22.11 15.84 35.92
CA ALA A 24 -20.94 16.25 35.13
C ALA A 24 -21.16 15.82 33.70
N VAL A 25 -21.43 16.77 32.80
CA VAL A 25 -21.39 16.55 31.36
C VAL A 25 -19.92 16.32 31.02
N ALA A 26 -19.51 15.08 30.94
CA ALA A 26 -18.28 14.70 30.29
C ALA A 26 -18.42 15.13 28.84
N VAL A 27 -17.77 16.25 28.47
CA VAL A 27 -17.49 16.53 27.06
C VAL A 27 -16.52 15.45 26.61
N ALA A 28 -17.06 14.36 26.08
CA ALA A 28 -16.29 13.42 25.32
C ALA A 28 -15.71 14.22 24.14
N GLY A 29 -14.41 14.50 24.18
CA GLY A 29 -13.66 14.92 23.03
C GLY A 29 -13.82 13.81 21.98
N GLY A 30 -14.78 13.98 21.09
CA GLY A 30 -15.03 13.05 20.02
C GLY A 30 -13.81 13.07 19.10
N ASN A 31 -13.04 11.99 19.09
CA ASN A 31 -12.35 11.60 17.90
C ASN A 31 -13.46 11.37 16.86
N SER A 32 -13.79 12.40 16.08
CA SER A 32 -14.66 12.25 14.93
C SER A 32 -13.93 11.30 14.00
N GLY A 33 -14.45 10.09 13.86
CA GLY A 33 -13.97 9.14 12.85
C GLY A 33 -13.98 9.80 11.46
N PRO A 34 -13.33 9.16 10.46
CA PRO A 34 -13.25 9.71 9.10
C PRO A 34 -14.63 10.13 8.60
N ALA A 35 -14.72 11.29 7.93
CA ALA A 35 -15.97 11.77 7.38
C ALA A 35 -16.58 10.69 6.45
N ASP A 36 -17.91 10.55 6.45
CA ASP A 36 -18.62 9.55 5.62
C ASP A 36 -18.29 9.64 4.12
N THR A 37 -17.70 10.74 3.68
CA THR A 37 -17.26 10.99 2.31
C THR A 37 -15.76 10.85 2.10
N SER A 38 -14.99 10.44 3.12
CA SER A 38 -13.56 10.15 2.96
C SER A 38 -13.35 8.95 2.03
N LEU A 39 -12.21 8.92 1.32
CA LEU A 39 -11.89 7.80 0.43
C LEU A 39 -11.95 6.46 1.18
N ARG A 40 -11.39 6.39 2.41
CA ARG A 40 -11.41 5.15 3.21
C ARG A 40 -12.83 4.70 3.59
N ALA A 41 -13.70 5.65 3.93
CA ALA A 41 -15.08 5.32 4.29
C ALA A 41 -15.89 4.85 3.08
N LEU A 42 -15.66 5.43 1.91
CA LEU A 42 -16.31 5.02 0.66
C LEU A 42 -15.79 3.67 0.16
N ALA A 43 -14.48 3.46 0.14
CA ALA A 43 -13.86 2.21 -0.28
C ALA A 43 -14.26 1.03 0.62
N SER A 44 -14.37 1.25 1.93
CA SER A 44 -14.78 0.20 2.88
C SER A 44 -16.19 -0.34 2.60
N LYS A 45 -17.09 0.47 2.05
CA LYS A 45 -18.45 0.04 1.64
C LYS A 45 -18.43 -0.97 0.50
N GLN A 46 -17.30 -1.09 -0.19
CA GLN A 46 -17.07 -2.03 -1.29
C GLN A 46 -16.15 -3.20 -0.88
N GLY A 47 -15.73 -3.27 0.38
CA GLY A 47 -14.73 -4.24 0.83
C GLY A 47 -13.33 -3.98 0.24
N LEU A 48 -13.07 -2.78 -0.29
CA LEU A 48 -11.79 -2.36 -0.86
C LEU A 48 -11.00 -1.55 0.18
N ARG A 49 -9.69 -1.76 0.26
CA ARG A 49 -8.78 -0.85 0.96
C ARG A 49 -8.30 0.23 0.01
N ILE A 50 -8.20 1.46 0.49
CA ILE A 50 -7.52 2.53 -0.22
C ILE A 50 -6.31 2.98 0.57
N GLY A 51 -5.16 3.17 -0.09
CA GLY A 51 -3.89 3.42 0.55
C GLY A 51 -3.10 4.56 -0.05
N THR A 52 -2.01 4.90 0.65
CA THR A 52 -1.00 5.84 0.16
C THR A 52 0.40 5.43 0.64
N ALA A 53 1.43 5.73 -0.15
CA ALA A 53 2.80 5.75 0.34
C ALA A 53 2.98 6.94 1.30
N VAL A 54 3.82 6.75 2.31
CA VAL A 54 3.98 7.71 3.41
C VAL A 54 5.46 7.95 3.72
N ASP A 55 5.88 9.21 3.66
CA ASP A 55 7.12 9.65 4.30
C ASP A 55 6.94 9.70 5.82
N ALA A 56 7.60 8.78 6.51
CA ALA A 56 7.53 8.68 7.96
C ALA A 56 8.03 9.93 8.69
N ALA A 57 8.92 10.72 8.07
CA ALA A 57 9.47 11.94 8.66
C ALA A 57 8.42 13.07 8.74
N GLN A 58 7.42 13.06 7.88
CA GLN A 58 6.34 14.05 7.90
C GLN A 58 5.26 13.75 8.95
N LEU A 59 5.13 12.50 9.37
CA LEU A 59 4.14 12.11 10.37
C LEU A 59 4.39 12.81 11.72
N GLY A 60 3.41 13.58 12.17
CA GLY A 60 3.47 14.36 13.41
C GLY A 60 4.23 15.69 13.31
N THR A 61 4.95 15.95 12.22
CA THR A 61 5.66 17.22 11.97
C THR A 61 4.89 18.12 11.00
N ASN A 62 4.31 17.54 9.96
CA ASN A 62 3.42 18.21 9.01
C ASN A 62 1.96 17.83 9.34
N LYS A 63 1.28 18.71 10.09
CA LYS A 63 -0.09 18.39 10.53
C LYS A 63 -1.09 18.19 9.39
N PRO A 64 -1.18 19.05 8.35
CA PRO A 64 -2.09 18.82 7.23
C PRO A 64 -1.83 17.49 6.50
N TYR A 65 -0.56 17.13 6.30
CA TYR A 65 -0.16 15.84 5.75
C TYR A 65 -0.65 14.68 6.63
N THR A 66 -0.36 14.76 7.93
CA THR A 66 -0.73 13.75 8.91
C THR A 66 -2.25 13.52 8.95
N ASP A 67 -3.03 14.62 8.94
CA ASP A 67 -4.50 14.58 8.94
C ASP A 67 -5.03 13.89 7.65
N ILE A 68 -4.48 14.22 6.47
CA ILE A 68 -4.85 13.57 5.21
C ILE A 68 -4.59 12.06 5.28
N VAL A 69 -3.39 11.65 5.73
CA VAL A 69 -3.04 10.23 5.86
C VAL A 69 -4.02 9.52 6.80
N ALA A 70 -4.33 10.11 7.95
CA ALA A 70 -5.23 9.52 8.94
C ALA A 70 -6.67 9.39 8.44
N ASP A 71 -7.18 10.43 7.77
CA ASP A 71 -8.60 10.55 7.46
C ASP A 71 -9.00 9.91 6.13
N GLN A 72 -8.09 9.91 5.13
CA GLN A 72 -8.44 9.50 3.78
C GLN A 72 -8.10 8.05 3.47
N PHE A 73 -7.11 7.45 4.14
CA PHE A 73 -6.57 6.16 3.77
C PHE A 73 -6.81 5.08 4.83
N SER A 74 -7.08 3.85 4.40
CA SER A 74 -7.27 2.67 5.25
C SER A 74 -6.06 1.75 5.30
N THR A 75 -5.05 2.05 4.46
CA THR A 75 -3.76 1.36 4.47
C THR A 75 -2.63 2.35 4.16
N VAL A 76 -1.45 2.10 4.69
CA VAL A 76 -0.26 2.90 4.47
C VAL A 76 0.91 2.01 4.07
N THR A 77 1.74 2.52 3.16
CA THR A 77 2.99 1.89 2.73
C THR A 77 4.14 2.80 3.13
N PRO A 78 5.16 2.34 3.86
CA PRO A 78 6.35 3.16 4.11
C PRO A 78 7.07 3.39 2.79
N GLU A 79 7.16 4.64 2.34
CA GLU A 79 7.80 4.97 1.07
C GLU A 79 9.25 4.51 1.03
N ASN A 80 10.01 4.82 2.09
CA ASN A 80 11.43 4.48 2.20
C ASN A 80 11.80 3.76 3.50
N ALA A 81 10.98 3.84 4.56
CA ALA A 81 11.38 3.46 5.91
C ALA A 81 11.53 1.94 6.13
N MET A 82 11.04 1.09 5.21
CA MET A 82 11.23 -0.36 5.22
C MET A 82 12.11 -0.86 4.06
N LYS A 83 12.77 0.03 3.30
CA LYS A 83 13.76 -0.38 2.31
C LYS A 83 15.08 -0.73 2.98
N TRP A 84 15.83 -1.68 2.41
CA TRP A 84 16.99 -2.29 3.08
C TRP A 84 18.03 -1.29 3.57
N GLU A 85 18.40 -0.29 2.75
CA GLU A 85 19.37 0.75 3.17
C GLU A 85 18.91 1.51 4.42
N SER A 86 17.60 1.66 4.62
CA SER A 86 17.02 2.35 5.76
C SER A 86 16.99 1.47 7.03
N VAL A 87 16.65 0.18 6.88
CA VAL A 87 16.47 -0.71 8.03
C VAL A 87 17.77 -1.38 8.48
N GLU A 88 18.80 -1.47 7.62
CA GLU A 88 20.11 -2.04 7.95
C GLU A 88 21.24 -1.22 7.35
N PRO A 89 21.47 0.03 7.81
CA PRO A 89 22.48 0.93 7.26
C PRO A 89 23.92 0.43 7.42
N SER A 90 24.17 -0.50 8.33
CA SER A 90 25.42 -1.22 8.52
C SER A 90 25.14 -2.69 8.78
N GLN A 91 26.00 -3.58 8.30
CA GLN A 91 25.79 -5.03 8.39
C GLN A 91 25.50 -5.49 9.84
N GLY A 92 24.33 -6.09 10.05
CA GLY A 92 23.86 -6.57 11.34
C GLY A 92 23.40 -5.48 12.31
N VAL A 93 23.33 -4.22 11.89
CA VAL A 93 22.86 -3.10 12.71
C VAL A 93 21.55 -2.58 12.15
N HIS A 94 20.44 -2.92 12.81
CA HIS A 94 19.11 -2.53 12.37
C HIS A 94 18.68 -1.17 12.96
N ASP A 95 18.04 -0.33 12.11
CA ASP A 95 17.34 0.89 12.50
C ASP A 95 15.85 0.81 12.11
N TRP A 96 15.03 0.38 13.04
CA TRP A 96 13.57 0.25 12.87
C TRP A 96 12.79 1.52 13.20
N LYS A 97 13.47 2.61 13.58
CA LYS A 97 12.83 3.78 14.21
C LYS A 97 11.73 4.40 13.36
N GLN A 98 12.00 4.68 12.10
CA GLN A 98 11.02 5.31 11.19
C GLN A 98 9.89 4.33 10.82
N ALA A 99 10.24 3.08 10.51
CA ALA A 99 9.26 2.04 10.21
C ALA A 99 8.33 1.76 11.40
N ASP A 100 8.87 1.66 12.62
CA ASP A 100 8.09 1.53 13.85
C ASP A 100 7.20 2.75 14.12
N GLN A 101 7.66 3.96 13.79
CA GLN A 101 6.85 5.17 13.91
C GLN A 101 5.61 5.09 13.01
N LEU A 102 5.79 4.71 11.75
CA LEU A 102 4.70 4.54 10.80
C LEU A 102 3.74 3.42 11.22
N VAL A 103 4.26 2.28 11.67
CA VAL A 103 3.42 1.16 12.14
C VAL A 103 2.59 1.58 13.36
N ARG A 104 3.18 2.28 14.33
CA ARG A 104 2.43 2.83 15.48
C ARG A 104 1.35 3.81 15.06
N PHE A 105 1.67 4.72 14.13
CA PHE A 105 0.69 5.64 13.56
C PHE A 105 -0.49 4.90 12.93
N ALA A 106 -0.20 3.93 12.06
CA ALA A 106 -1.22 3.12 11.40
C ALA A 106 -2.13 2.41 12.41
N GLN A 107 -1.56 1.80 13.46
CA GLN A 107 -2.32 1.15 14.53
C GLN A 107 -3.24 2.12 15.28
N GLN A 108 -2.76 3.34 15.58
CA GLN A 108 -3.53 4.37 16.25
C GLN A 108 -4.72 4.85 15.43
N HIS A 109 -4.61 4.82 14.09
CA HIS A 109 -5.66 5.27 13.16
C HIS A 109 -6.46 4.12 12.54
N GLY A 110 -6.27 2.87 13.00
CA GLY A 110 -6.98 1.69 12.49
C GLY A 110 -6.68 1.40 11.02
N GLN A 111 -5.45 1.66 10.60
CA GLN A 111 -4.96 1.42 9.24
C GLN A 111 -4.15 0.12 9.18
N ALA A 112 -4.20 -0.57 8.04
CA ALA A 112 -3.30 -1.66 7.75
C ALA A 112 -1.96 -1.13 7.22
N VAL A 113 -0.88 -1.90 7.40
CA VAL A 113 0.44 -1.57 6.87
C VAL A 113 0.80 -2.55 5.76
N ARG A 114 1.13 -2.04 4.56
CA ARG A 114 1.77 -2.79 3.49
C ARG A 114 3.28 -2.63 3.66
N GLY A 115 4.02 -3.72 3.87
CA GLY A 115 5.47 -3.72 3.99
C GLY A 115 6.11 -3.66 2.60
N HIS A 116 7.04 -2.75 2.41
CA HIS A 116 7.69 -2.49 1.12
C HIS A 116 9.17 -2.14 1.36
N THR A 117 10.09 -2.97 0.96
CA THR A 117 10.05 -4.23 0.22
C THR A 117 11.20 -5.14 0.67
N LEU A 118 11.00 -6.48 0.65
CA LEU A 118 11.99 -7.40 1.22
C LEU A 118 13.18 -7.67 0.27
N MET A 119 12.92 -7.89 -1.02
CA MET A 119 13.97 -8.12 -2.02
C MET A 119 13.75 -7.21 -3.22
N TRP A 120 14.65 -6.25 -3.41
CA TRP A 120 14.69 -5.29 -4.51
C TRP A 120 16.13 -4.96 -4.86
N HIS A 121 16.43 -4.67 -6.11
CA HIS A 121 17.78 -4.35 -6.59
C HIS A 121 18.21 -2.91 -6.31
N ASN A 122 17.26 -2.02 -5.96
CA ASN A 122 17.52 -0.62 -5.62
C ASN A 122 17.54 -0.39 -4.11
N GLN A 123 18.08 0.75 -3.68
CA GLN A 123 18.19 1.18 -2.28
C GLN A 123 18.75 0.08 -1.37
N LEU A 124 19.77 -0.63 -1.88
CA LEU A 124 20.58 -1.57 -1.12
C LEU A 124 21.63 -0.81 -0.29
N PRO A 125 21.97 -1.27 0.92
CA PRO A 125 22.97 -0.61 1.73
C PRO A 125 24.36 -0.71 1.09
N GLY A 126 25.13 0.37 1.19
CA GLY A 126 26.44 0.47 0.54
C GLY A 126 27.45 -0.60 0.95
N TRP A 127 27.36 -1.11 2.21
CA TRP A 127 28.22 -2.20 2.68
C TRP A 127 27.97 -3.50 1.88
N LEU A 128 26.71 -3.77 1.50
CA LEU A 128 26.32 -4.97 0.75
C LEU A 128 26.82 -4.89 -0.69
N THR A 129 26.49 -3.80 -1.38
CA THR A 129 26.86 -3.61 -2.78
C THR A 129 28.37 -3.53 -2.97
N THR A 130 29.09 -2.86 -2.06
CA THR A 130 30.56 -2.80 -2.07
C THR A 130 31.17 -4.19 -1.82
N GLY A 131 30.69 -4.92 -0.80
CA GLY A 131 31.22 -6.23 -0.45
C GLY A 131 31.02 -7.29 -1.55
N VAL A 132 29.93 -7.21 -2.29
CA VAL A 132 29.71 -8.06 -3.49
C VAL A 132 30.64 -7.64 -4.62
N ALA A 133 30.78 -6.33 -4.88
CA ALA A 133 31.59 -5.81 -5.97
C ALA A 133 33.10 -6.07 -5.80
N ASP A 134 33.62 -6.01 -4.58
CA ASP A 134 35.04 -6.27 -4.27
C ASP A 134 35.35 -7.75 -3.97
N GLY A 135 34.31 -8.62 -3.94
CA GLY A 135 34.41 -10.06 -3.70
C GLY A 135 34.62 -10.45 -2.24
N SER A 136 34.48 -9.52 -1.28
CA SER A 136 34.52 -9.84 0.14
C SER A 136 33.23 -10.54 0.64
N ILE A 137 32.14 -10.43 -0.13
CA ILE A 137 30.90 -11.18 0.05
C ILE A 137 30.73 -12.11 -1.16
N SER A 138 30.81 -13.41 -0.94
CA SER A 138 30.53 -14.43 -1.96
C SER A 138 29.04 -14.59 -2.22
N ASP A 139 28.64 -15.20 -3.36
CA ASP A 139 27.23 -15.48 -3.67
C ASP A 139 26.56 -16.36 -2.60
N ALA A 140 27.27 -17.31 -2.02
CA ALA A 140 26.74 -18.13 -0.92
C ALA A 140 26.47 -17.30 0.33
N GLU A 141 27.38 -16.40 0.68
CA GLU A 141 27.23 -15.48 1.82
C GLU A 141 26.16 -14.44 1.56
N LEU A 142 26.08 -13.93 0.32
CA LEU A 142 25.01 -13.02 -0.12
C LEU A 142 23.63 -13.65 0.08
N ARG A 143 23.47 -14.93 -0.28
CA ARG A 143 22.24 -15.68 -0.04
C ARG A 143 21.89 -15.78 1.45
N ASP A 144 22.86 -16.04 2.31
CA ASP A 144 22.64 -16.11 3.76
C ASP A 144 22.30 -14.73 4.35
N ILE A 145 22.90 -13.67 3.83
CA ILE A 145 22.60 -12.29 4.20
C ILE A 145 21.15 -11.96 3.85
N LEU A 146 20.72 -12.22 2.60
CA LEU A 146 19.34 -11.99 2.16
C LEU A 146 18.34 -12.80 3.02
N HIS A 147 18.66 -14.07 3.34
CA HIS A 147 17.80 -14.88 4.20
C HIS A 147 17.64 -14.28 5.59
N ARG A 148 18.73 -13.77 6.19
CA ARG A 148 18.66 -13.08 7.49
C ARG A 148 17.83 -11.82 7.40
N HIS A 149 18.11 -10.95 6.43
CA HIS A 149 17.35 -9.72 6.22
C HIS A 149 15.83 -9.97 6.15
N VAL A 150 15.39 -10.85 5.24
CA VAL A 150 13.97 -11.20 5.10
C VAL A 150 13.38 -11.74 6.40
N THR A 151 14.11 -12.62 7.09
CA THR A 151 13.63 -13.23 8.34
C THR A 151 13.53 -12.21 9.46
N ASP A 152 14.53 -11.35 9.60
CA ASP A 152 14.61 -10.37 10.68
C ASP A 152 13.54 -9.30 10.52
N GLU A 153 13.37 -8.74 9.31
CA GLU A 153 12.38 -7.71 9.03
C GLU A 153 10.95 -8.22 9.19
N VAL A 154 10.63 -9.37 8.57
CA VAL A 154 9.29 -9.96 8.70
C VAL A 154 8.99 -10.35 10.14
N THR A 155 9.99 -10.84 10.90
CA THR A 155 9.81 -11.19 12.32
C THR A 155 9.59 -9.95 13.18
N HIS A 156 10.32 -8.84 12.93
CA HIS A 156 10.15 -7.59 13.66
C HIS A 156 8.73 -7.03 13.52
N PHE A 157 8.17 -7.12 12.32
CA PHE A 157 6.82 -6.62 12.02
C PHE A 157 5.73 -7.71 12.05
N LYS A 158 6.04 -8.90 12.53
CA LYS A 158 5.09 -10.02 12.58
C LYS A 158 3.75 -9.65 13.21
N GLY A 159 2.66 -9.92 12.46
CA GLY A 159 1.30 -9.61 12.88
C GLY A 159 0.93 -8.12 12.87
N LYS A 160 1.84 -7.23 12.45
CA LYS A 160 1.60 -5.79 12.28
C LYS A 160 1.46 -5.40 10.81
N VAL A 161 2.14 -6.11 9.91
CA VAL A 161 2.06 -5.94 8.46
C VAL A 161 1.06 -6.97 7.90
N TRP A 162 0.11 -6.51 7.09
CA TRP A 162 -0.93 -7.38 6.53
C TRP A 162 -0.54 -7.97 5.17
N GLN A 163 0.37 -7.30 4.46
CA GLN A 163 0.83 -7.65 3.12
C GLN A 163 2.28 -7.22 2.94
N TRP A 164 3.12 -8.07 2.38
CA TRP A 164 4.52 -7.78 2.02
C TRP A 164 4.72 -7.84 0.53
N ASP A 165 5.45 -6.87 -0.01
CA ASP A 165 6.13 -7.02 -1.30
C ASP A 165 7.40 -7.83 -1.07
N VAL A 166 7.33 -9.11 -1.39
CA VAL A 166 8.41 -10.07 -1.10
C VAL A 166 9.52 -9.97 -2.11
N ALA A 167 9.17 -9.85 -3.38
CA ALA A 167 10.09 -9.59 -4.48
C ALA A 167 9.51 -8.46 -5.34
N ASN A 168 10.35 -7.49 -5.66
CA ASN A 168 10.01 -6.27 -6.38
C ASN A 168 10.85 -6.12 -7.63
N GLU A 169 10.19 -5.90 -8.80
CA GLU A 169 10.82 -5.47 -10.07
C GLU A 169 11.92 -6.40 -10.59
N VAL A 170 11.76 -7.71 -10.51
CA VAL A 170 12.79 -8.64 -10.97
C VAL A 170 12.68 -9.02 -12.46
N PHE A 171 11.62 -8.58 -13.17
CA PHE A 171 11.43 -8.84 -14.59
C PHE A 171 12.01 -7.73 -15.46
N ALA A 172 12.55 -8.14 -16.63
CA ALA A 172 13.10 -7.22 -17.60
C ALA A 172 11.98 -6.39 -18.27
N ASN A 173 12.21 -5.10 -18.39
CA ASN A 173 11.44 -4.20 -19.24
C ASN A 173 11.94 -4.27 -20.70
N SER A 174 11.23 -3.63 -21.63
CA SER A 174 11.56 -3.68 -23.06
C SER A 174 12.94 -3.13 -23.43
N TRP A 175 13.53 -2.33 -22.56
CA TRP A 175 14.87 -1.75 -22.70
C TRP A 175 15.97 -2.50 -21.95
N GLU A 176 15.66 -3.60 -21.29
CA GLU A 176 16.57 -4.42 -20.48
C GLU A 176 16.83 -5.78 -21.15
N THR A 177 17.74 -6.57 -20.61
CA THR A 177 18.10 -7.88 -21.13
C THR A 177 17.33 -8.98 -20.42
N PRO A 178 16.31 -9.61 -21.05
CA PRO A 178 15.57 -10.69 -20.43
C PRO A 178 16.37 -12.01 -20.45
N GLN A 179 16.23 -12.80 -19.39
CA GLN A 179 16.53 -14.22 -19.40
C GLN A 179 15.40 -15.01 -20.14
N PRO A 180 15.55 -16.30 -20.45
CA PRO A 180 14.50 -17.09 -21.09
C PRO A 180 13.18 -17.17 -20.32
N ASP A 181 13.18 -16.93 -19.01
CA ASP A 181 12.00 -16.87 -18.14
C ASP A 181 11.48 -15.45 -17.91
N GLY A 182 12.04 -14.46 -18.62
CA GLY A 182 11.63 -13.06 -18.57
C GLY A 182 12.28 -12.23 -17.46
N LEU A 183 13.02 -12.84 -16.54
CA LEU A 183 13.72 -12.12 -15.48
C LEU A 183 14.82 -11.21 -16.05
N ASN A 184 15.08 -10.08 -15.40
CA ASN A 184 16.16 -9.19 -15.77
C ASN A 184 17.53 -9.84 -15.48
N ALA A 185 18.34 -10.05 -16.52
CA ALA A 185 19.66 -10.67 -16.39
C ALA A 185 20.65 -9.82 -15.57
N ASP A 186 20.46 -8.51 -15.53
CA ASP A 186 21.28 -7.56 -14.84
C ASP A 186 20.76 -7.17 -13.44
N ASP A 187 19.57 -7.65 -13.04
CA ASP A 187 19.08 -7.51 -11.67
C ASP A 187 20.10 -8.07 -10.68
N PHE A 188 20.38 -7.32 -9.61
CA PHE A 188 21.41 -7.65 -8.64
C PHE A 188 21.25 -9.08 -8.06
N TRP A 189 20.02 -9.44 -7.71
CA TRP A 189 19.74 -10.74 -7.08
C TRP A 189 19.75 -11.88 -8.08
N ILE A 190 19.15 -11.65 -9.25
CA ILE A 190 19.07 -12.66 -10.32
C ILE A 190 20.47 -12.97 -10.88
N LYS A 191 21.29 -11.94 -11.05
CA LYS A 191 22.67 -12.06 -11.53
C LYS A 191 23.54 -12.92 -10.63
N HIS A 192 23.46 -12.71 -9.31
CA HIS A 192 24.31 -13.40 -8.33
C HIS A 192 23.72 -14.72 -7.82
N LEU A 193 22.41 -14.80 -7.66
CA LEU A 193 21.76 -15.94 -6.99
C LEU A 193 20.87 -16.78 -7.91
N GLY A 194 20.64 -16.32 -9.15
CA GLY A 194 19.80 -17.00 -10.13
C GLY A 194 18.30 -16.90 -9.82
N SER A 195 17.45 -17.28 -10.77
CA SER A 195 15.98 -17.16 -10.68
C SER A 195 15.33 -17.92 -9.52
N GLY A 196 15.98 -18.96 -9.00
CA GLY A 196 15.49 -19.74 -7.86
C GLY A 196 15.35 -18.95 -6.57
N ILE A 197 16.07 -17.83 -6.43
CA ILE A 197 16.06 -17.00 -5.23
C ILE A 197 14.67 -16.42 -4.95
N VAL A 198 13.89 -16.09 -5.98
CA VAL A 198 12.54 -15.57 -5.83
C VAL A 198 11.66 -16.54 -5.03
N ALA A 199 11.69 -17.83 -5.37
CA ALA A 199 10.93 -18.86 -4.64
C ALA A 199 11.37 -18.97 -3.17
N ASP A 200 12.67 -18.82 -2.92
CA ASP A 200 13.22 -18.94 -1.58
C ASP A 200 12.85 -17.78 -0.67
N VAL A 201 12.88 -16.53 -1.17
CA VAL A 201 12.44 -15.35 -0.40
C VAL A 201 10.98 -15.48 0.03
N PHE A 202 10.08 -15.95 -0.87
CA PHE A 202 8.69 -16.22 -0.50
C PHE A 202 8.57 -17.27 0.60
N ARG A 203 9.34 -18.36 0.53
CA ARG A 203 9.33 -19.40 1.57
C ARG A 203 9.86 -18.87 2.91
N TRP A 204 10.90 -18.04 2.89
CA TRP A 204 11.47 -17.44 4.10
C TRP A 204 10.50 -16.46 4.75
N ALA A 205 9.89 -15.57 3.96
CA ALA A 205 8.89 -14.64 4.44
C ALA A 205 7.68 -15.36 5.06
N HIS A 206 7.15 -16.39 4.38
CA HIS A 206 6.05 -17.20 4.90
C HIS A 206 6.40 -17.92 6.21
N LYS A 207 7.61 -18.45 6.33
CA LYS A 207 8.08 -19.10 7.57
C LYS A 207 8.16 -18.11 8.73
N ALA A 208 8.56 -16.86 8.45
CA ALA A 208 8.66 -15.81 9.47
C ALA A 208 7.29 -15.31 9.92
N ASP A 209 6.38 -15.00 8.97
CA ASP A 209 4.98 -14.68 9.27
C ASP A 209 4.00 -15.37 8.30
N PRO A 210 3.41 -16.51 8.68
CA PRO A 210 2.49 -17.26 7.82
C PRO A 210 1.09 -16.60 7.67
N LYS A 211 0.87 -15.44 8.30
CA LYS A 211 -0.44 -14.74 8.24
C LYS A 211 -0.43 -13.53 7.32
N ALA A 212 0.74 -12.96 7.04
CA ALA A 212 0.86 -11.86 6.11
C ALA A 212 0.63 -12.36 4.67
N LEU A 213 -0.05 -11.57 3.84
CA LEU A 213 -0.14 -11.84 2.40
C LEU A 213 1.21 -11.56 1.75
N LEU A 214 1.64 -12.45 0.88
CA LEU A 214 2.93 -12.38 0.19
C LEU A 214 2.71 -12.05 -1.28
N MET A 215 3.18 -10.87 -1.71
CA MET A 215 2.96 -10.33 -3.04
C MET A 215 4.25 -10.30 -3.84
N TYR A 216 4.15 -10.57 -5.13
CA TYR A 216 5.09 -10.11 -6.12
C TYR A 216 4.64 -8.73 -6.61
N ASN A 217 5.52 -7.74 -6.65
CA ASN A 217 5.19 -6.35 -7.01
C ASN A 217 6.05 -5.86 -8.17
N ASP A 218 5.43 -5.25 -9.19
CA ASP A 218 6.15 -4.74 -10.36
C ASP A 218 5.29 -3.73 -11.14
N TYR A 219 5.89 -3.00 -12.07
CA TYR A 219 5.26 -2.09 -13.02
C TYR A 219 5.30 -2.64 -14.44
N ASN A 220 4.51 -2.10 -15.35
CA ASN A 220 4.38 -2.55 -16.73
C ASN A 220 4.01 -4.04 -16.87
N ILE A 221 3.26 -4.57 -15.93
CA ILE A 221 2.80 -5.96 -15.92
C ILE A 221 1.33 -6.12 -16.30
N THR A 222 0.73 -5.04 -16.78
CA THR A 222 -0.62 -4.96 -17.34
C THR A 222 -0.60 -4.09 -18.58
N GLY A 223 -1.72 -3.65 -19.10
CA GLY A 223 -1.77 -2.86 -20.35
C GLY A 223 -1.41 -1.39 -20.20
N GLU A 224 -0.82 -0.93 -19.11
CA GLU A 224 -0.58 0.48 -18.84
C GLU A 224 0.38 1.17 -19.80
N ASP A 225 1.34 0.43 -20.37
CA ASP A 225 2.30 0.95 -21.36
C ASP A 225 1.89 0.67 -22.82
N GLY A 226 0.69 0.11 -23.03
CA GLY A 226 0.19 -0.28 -24.34
C GLY A 226 0.88 -1.53 -24.93
N THR A 227 1.70 -2.25 -24.13
CA THR A 227 2.33 -3.53 -24.50
C THR A 227 1.98 -4.60 -23.47
N ASN A 228 2.09 -5.88 -23.81
CA ASN A 228 1.85 -7.01 -22.90
C ASN A 228 3.03 -7.97 -22.81
N ALA A 229 4.22 -7.53 -23.20
CA ALA A 229 5.39 -8.40 -23.24
C ALA A 229 5.80 -8.88 -21.84
N LYS A 230 5.82 -7.97 -20.86
CA LYS A 230 6.19 -8.28 -19.47
C LYS A 230 5.09 -9.06 -18.75
N PHE A 231 3.81 -8.74 -19.00
CA PHE A 231 2.67 -9.47 -18.44
C PHE A 231 2.81 -10.98 -18.62
N GLN A 232 3.03 -11.44 -19.85
CA GLN A 232 3.08 -12.88 -20.14
C GLN A 232 4.22 -13.58 -19.39
N ALA A 233 5.38 -12.93 -19.28
CA ALA A 233 6.52 -13.46 -18.52
C ALA A 233 6.19 -13.61 -17.03
N VAL A 234 5.64 -12.56 -16.42
CA VAL A 234 5.21 -12.58 -15.00
C VAL A 234 4.12 -13.63 -14.77
N TYR A 235 3.12 -13.69 -15.65
CA TYR A 235 2.01 -14.64 -15.55
C TYR A 235 2.50 -16.09 -15.55
N ASP A 236 3.34 -16.46 -16.50
CA ASP A 236 3.88 -17.82 -16.63
C ASP A 236 4.79 -18.18 -15.45
N PHE A 237 5.62 -17.24 -15.01
CA PHE A 237 6.50 -17.44 -13.87
C PHE A 237 5.73 -17.65 -12.57
N VAL A 238 4.77 -16.81 -12.28
CA VAL A 238 3.94 -16.91 -11.06
C VAL A 238 3.11 -18.20 -11.09
N LYS A 239 2.54 -18.56 -12.23
CA LYS A 239 1.84 -19.84 -12.42
C LYS A 239 2.75 -21.03 -12.12
N LYS A 240 4.02 -20.98 -12.56
CA LYS A 240 5.05 -21.98 -12.27
C LYS A 240 5.38 -22.03 -10.76
N LEU A 241 5.58 -20.88 -10.10
CA LEU A 241 5.84 -20.82 -8.66
C LEU A 241 4.69 -21.45 -7.86
N ARG A 242 3.44 -21.14 -8.21
CA ARG A 242 2.27 -21.73 -7.55
C ARG A 242 2.22 -23.26 -7.75
N ALA A 243 2.49 -23.76 -8.94
CA ALA A 243 2.54 -25.20 -9.23
C ALA A 243 3.63 -25.90 -8.41
N GLN A 244 4.68 -25.19 -8.00
CA GLN A 244 5.75 -25.68 -7.13
C GLN A 244 5.43 -25.55 -5.63
N GLY A 245 4.24 -25.06 -5.25
CA GLY A 245 3.84 -24.86 -3.88
C GLY A 245 4.55 -23.68 -3.18
N VAL A 246 5.07 -22.71 -3.95
CA VAL A 246 5.61 -21.47 -3.39
C VAL A 246 4.45 -20.64 -2.82
N PRO A 247 4.57 -20.12 -1.59
CA PRO A 247 3.51 -19.38 -0.91
C PRO A 247 3.41 -17.94 -1.44
N ILE A 248 2.98 -17.78 -2.69
CA ILE A 248 2.64 -16.50 -3.30
C ILE A 248 1.11 -16.30 -3.23
N ASP A 249 0.67 -15.23 -2.57
CA ASP A 249 -0.74 -14.93 -2.36
C ASP A 249 -1.31 -13.98 -3.40
N GLY A 250 -0.47 -13.16 -4.03
CA GLY A 250 -0.97 -12.18 -4.99
C GLY A 250 0.09 -11.44 -5.79
N ILE A 251 -0.43 -10.53 -6.61
CA ILE A 251 0.31 -9.61 -7.48
C ILE A 251 0.01 -8.18 -7.06
N GLY A 252 1.06 -7.38 -6.93
CA GLY A 252 1.01 -5.92 -6.87
C GLY A 252 1.31 -5.33 -8.24
N GLU A 253 0.36 -4.56 -8.77
CA GLU A 253 0.53 -3.74 -9.95
C GLU A 253 0.82 -2.30 -9.50
N GLN A 254 2.02 -1.78 -9.83
CA GLN A 254 2.43 -0.45 -9.36
C GLN A 254 1.57 0.66 -9.98
N ALA A 255 1.27 0.57 -11.27
CA ALA A 255 0.44 1.52 -11.99
C ALA A 255 1.01 2.97 -12.02
N HIS A 256 2.29 3.10 -12.37
CA HIS A 256 2.94 4.38 -12.63
C HIS A 256 2.64 4.84 -14.06
N LEU A 257 1.63 5.69 -14.23
CA LEU A 257 1.20 6.16 -15.54
C LEU A 257 1.81 7.52 -15.92
N ASP A 258 1.77 7.80 -17.22
CA ASP A 258 2.18 9.06 -17.82
C ASP A 258 1.18 9.47 -18.90
N THR A 259 0.61 10.65 -18.76
CA THR A 259 -0.40 11.17 -19.70
C THR A 259 0.07 11.30 -21.17
N GLN A 260 1.39 11.12 -21.41
CA GLN A 260 1.96 11.16 -22.75
C GLN A 260 1.82 9.83 -23.51
N TYR A 261 1.63 8.72 -22.78
CA TYR A 261 1.53 7.38 -23.35
C TYR A 261 0.08 6.91 -23.38
N GLY A 262 -0.20 5.97 -24.25
CA GLY A 262 -1.52 5.36 -24.31
C GLY A 262 -1.76 4.41 -23.13
N PHE A 263 -2.96 4.48 -22.55
CA PHE A 263 -3.42 3.56 -21.54
C PHE A 263 -4.61 2.73 -22.05
N ASP A 264 -4.43 1.42 -22.18
CA ASP A 264 -5.51 0.51 -22.55
C ASP A 264 -6.21 -0.07 -21.31
N ALA A 265 -7.24 0.64 -20.85
CA ALA A 265 -8.01 0.25 -19.66
C ALA A 265 -8.66 -1.15 -19.78
N ARG A 266 -8.96 -1.63 -21.00
CA ARG A 266 -9.55 -2.96 -21.19
C ARG A 266 -8.51 -4.05 -21.05
N GLN A 267 -7.34 -3.84 -21.63
CA GLN A 267 -6.23 -4.77 -21.49
C GLN A 267 -5.77 -4.82 -20.03
N TYR A 268 -5.62 -3.67 -19.38
CA TYR A 268 -5.32 -3.54 -17.95
C TYR A 268 -6.27 -4.39 -17.09
N GLN A 269 -7.59 -4.22 -17.26
CA GLN A 269 -8.58 -5.01 -16.54
C GLN A 269 -8.47 -6.51 -16.85
N ALA A 270 -8.25 -6.89 -18.12
CA ALA A 270 -8.14 -8.29 -18.54
C ALA A 270 -6.92 -8.97 -17.90
N ASP A 271 -5.80 -8.27 -17.81
CA ASP A 271 -4.57 -8.79 -17.22
C ASP A 271 -4.69 -8.94 -15.71
N LEU A 272 -5.29 -7.95 -15.03
CA LEU A 272 -5.64 -8.07 -13.60
C LEU A 272 -6.56 -9.28 -13.34
N GLN A 273 -7.57 -9.48 -14.21
CA GLN A 273 -8.48 -10.62 -14.09
C GLN A 273 -7.76 -11.96 -14.33
N ALA A 274 -6.80 -12.01 -15.27
CA ALA A 274 -6.03 -13.22 -15.54
C ALA A 274 -5.22 -13.65 -14.30
N PHE A 275 -4.59 -12.73 -13.58
CA PHE A 275 -3.95 -13.03 -12.29
C PHE A 275 -4.97 -13.50 -11.25
N GLY A 276 -6.13 -12.87 -11.19
CA GLY A 276 -7.23 -13.28 -10.33
C GLY A 276 -7.73 -14.70 -10.63
N ASP A 277 -7.78 -15.10 -11.88
CA ASP A 277 -8.20 -16.44 -12.34
C ASP A 277 -7.18 -17.54 -11.96
N LEU A 278 -5.93 -17.18 -11.72
CA LEU A 278 -4.96 -18.06 -11.08
C LEU A 278 -5.25 -18.28 -9.58
N GLY A 279 -6.27 -17.62 -9.02
CA GLY A 279 -6.60 -17.65 -7.61
C GLY A 279 -5.70 -16.75 -6.75
N LEU A 280 -5.05 -15.76 -7.37
CA LEU A 280 -4.24 -14.76 -6.68
C LEU A 280 -5.09 -13.58 -6.23
N LYS A 281 -4.68 -12.92 -5.16
CA LYS A 281 -5.09 -11.55 -4.86
C LYS A 281 -4.42 -10.61 -5.87
N VAL A 282 -5.09 -9.49 -6.13
CA VAL A 282 -4.56 -8.40 -6.95
C VAL A 282 -4.57 -7.12 -6.09
N ALA A 283 -3.56 -6.31 -6.19
CA ALA A 283 -3.48 -5.00 -5.52
C ALA A 283 -2.92 -3.97 -6.50
N ILE A 284 -3.54 -2.79 -6.56
CA ILE A 284 -2.90 -1.63 -7.16
C ILE A 284 -2.08 -0.98 -6.05
N THR A 285 -0.79 -0.83 -6.27
CA THR A 285 0.15 -0.65 -5.15
C THR A 285 0.82 0.71 -5.09
N GLU A 286 0.92 1.43 -6.22
CA GLU A 286 1.77 2.62 -6.32
C GLU A 286 1.23 3.66 -7.32
N ALA A 287 -0.09 3.68 -7.55
CA ALA A 287 -0.69 4.51 -8.58
C ALA A 287 -0.27 5.98 -8.49
N ASP A 288 0.30 6.48 -9.55
CA ASP A 288 0.47 7.89 -9.85
C ASP A 288 0.28 8.11 -11.37
N VAL A 289 -0.05 9.35 -11.74
CA VAL A 289 -0.28 9.72 -13.15
C VAL A 289 0.44 11.04 -13.40
N ARG A 290 1.69 10.94 -13.86
CA ARG A 290 2.55 12.10 -14.10
C ARG A 290 2.25 12.80 -15.42
N THR A 291 2.66 14.05 -15.50
CA THR A 291 2.59 14.87 -16.72
C THR A 291 3.70 15.90 -16.72
N PHE A 292 3.96 16.53 -17.88
CA PHE A 292 4.86 17.66 -17.96
C PHE A 292 4.37 18.87 -17.16
N VAL A 293 5.27 19.48 -16.41
CA VAL A 293 5.02 20.66 -15.60
C VAL A 293 5.97 21.79 -15.95
N ASP A 294 5.57 23.02 -15.66
CA ASP A 294 6.37 24.23 -15.90
C ASP A 294 7.63 24.29 -15.03
N ASN A 295 7.53 23.81 -13.80
CA ASN A 295 8.64 23.68 -12.85
C ASN A 295 8.31 22.68 -11.73
N ALA A 296 9.34 22.20 -11.02
CA ALA A 296 9.18 21.24 -9.94
C ALA A 296 8.57 21.82 -8.65
N THR A 297 8.50 23.15 -8.51
CA THR A 297 8.03 23.80 -7.29
C THR A 297 6.51 23.93 -7.26
N ASP A 298 5.95 24.51 -8.33
CA ASP A 298 4.50 24.77 -8.42
C ASP A 298 3.77 23.67 -9.15
N GLN A 299 4.48 22.90 -9.99
CA GLN A 299 4.00 21.75 -10.75
C GLN A 299 2.70 22.03 -11.52
N VAL A 300 2.67 23.16 -12.23
CA VAL A 300 1.52 23.49 -13.10
C VAL A 300 1.67 22.73 -14.41
N PRO A 301 0.69 21.91 -14.83
CA PRO A 301 0.76 21.20 -16.10
C PRO A 301 0.94 22.16 -17.29
N THR A 302 1.93 21.87 -18.14
CA THR A 302 2.20 22.66 -19.36
C THR A 302 1.16 22.39 -20.46
N ASP A 303 0.53 21.22 -20.44
CA ASP A 303 -0.59 20.88 -21.32
C ASP A 303 -1.91 21.02 -20.56
N ALA A 304 -2.80 21.86 -21.04
CA ALA A 304 -4.13 22.04 -20.46
C ALA A 304 -4.98 20.74 -20.49
N LEU A 305 -4.70 19.80 -21.39
CA LEU A 305 -5.39 18.51 -21.45
C LEU A 305 -4.98 17.57 -20.32
N ALA A 306 -3.77 17.72 -19.76
CA ALA A 306 -3.29 16.89 -18.69
C ALA A 306 -4.19 16.94 -17.43
N GLN A 307 -4.79 18.09 -17.13
CA GLN A 307 -5.74 18.22 -16.03
C GLN A 307 -7.05 17.43 -16.23
N TYR A 308 -7.32 16.95 -17.45
CA TYR A 308 -8.43 16.05 -17.77
C TYR A 308 -7.94 14.59 -17.89
N ALA A 309 -6.77 14.37 -18.47
CA ALA A 309 -6.18 13.04 -18.64
C ALA A 309 -5.88 12.38 -17.28
N GLN A 310 -5.24 13.08 -16.37
CA GLN A 310 -4.89 12.54 -15.05
C GLN A 310 -6.11 11.99 -14.28
N PRO A 311 -7.19 12.74 -14.02
CA PRO A 311 -8.35 12.20 -13.33
C PRO A 311 -9.05 11.08 -14.11
N TYR A 312 -9.00 11.09 -15.44
CA TYR A 312 -9.53 10.00 -16.27
C TYR A 312 -8.74 8.71 -16.05
N GLU A 313 -7.41 8.75 -16.09
CA GLU A 313 -6.56 7.57 -15.91
C GLU A 313 -6.65 7.01 -14.48
N PHE A 314 -6.68 7.86 -13.46
CA PHE A 314 -6.98 7.42 -12.10
C PHE A 314 -8.34 6.71 -11.98
N SER A 315 -9.36 7.22 -12.69
CA SER A 315 -10.68 6.59 -12.74
C SER A 315 -10.62 5.20 -13.37
N GLU A 316 -9.92 5.05 -14.49
CA GLU A 316 -9.82 3.76 -15.18
C GLU A 316 -8.98 2.74 -14.38
N LEU A 317 -7.91 3.17 -13.71
CA LEU A 317 -7.15 2.33 -12.77
C LEU A 317 -8.04 1.82 -11.63
N LEU A 318 -8.79 2.70 -10.97
CA LEU A 318 -9.69 2.31 -9.89
C LEU A 318 -10.80 1.39 -10.38
N LYS A 319 -11.42 1.68 -11.52
CA LYS A 319 -12.48 0.85 -12.13
C LYS A 319 -11.96 -0.53 -12.51
N GLY A 320 -10.75 -0.63 -13.09
CA GLY A 320 -10.10 -1.90 -13.36
C GLY A 320 -10.00 -2.77 -12.11
N CYS A 321 -9.54 -2.19 -11.00
CA CYS A 321 -9.54 -2.87 -9.71
C CYS A 321 -10.95 -3.23 -9.23
N GLN A 322 -11.92 -2.32 -9.31
CA GLN A 322 -13.30 -2.57 -8.85
C GLN A 322 -14.00 -3.68 -9.64
N LEU A 323 -13.69 -3.87 -10.91
CA LEU A 323 -14.27 -4.90 -11.76
C LEU A 323 -13.64 -6.28 -11.57
N VAL A 324 -12.46 -6.36 -10.96
CA VAL A 324 -11.78 -7.63 -10.64
C VAL A 324 -12.06 -8.02 -9.19
N ARG A 325 -12.79 -9.12 -8.99
CA ARG A 325 -13.21 -9.56 -7.65
C ARG A 325 -12.06 -9.78 -6.68
N GLN A 326 -10.92 -10.22 -7.19
CA GLN A 326 -9.70 -10.51 -6.43
C GLN A 326 -8.89 -9.26 -6.07
N CYS A 327 -9.22 -8.08 -6.61
CA CYS A 327 -8.56 -6.83 -6.25
C CYS A 327 -8.94 -6.42 -4.83
N ILE A 328 -7.94 -6.27 -3.96
CA ILE A 328 -8.12 -6.07 -2.50
C ILE A 328 -7.78 -4.66 -2.04
N SER A 329 -6.97 -3.93 -2.82
CA SER A 329 -6.56 -2.57 -2.49
C SER A 329 -6.20 -1.74 -3.70
N PHE A 330 -6.36 -0.42 -3.54
CA PHE A 330 -5.90 0.61 -4.47
C PHE A 330 -5.07 1.61 -3.68
N THR A 331 -3.78 1.74 -3.99
CA THR A 331 -2.82 2.58 -3.26
C THR A 331 -2.18 3.58 -4.20
N VAL A 332 -2.11 4.85 -3.82
CA VAL A 332 -1.39 5.91 -4.54
C VAL A 332 0.04 6.04 -4.01
N TRP A 333 1.00 6.42 -4.88
CA TRP A 333 2.41 6.47 -4.47
C TRP A 333 2.82 7.83 -3.96
N GLY A 334 2.19 8.26 -2.87
CA GLY A 334 2.45 9.51 -2.18
C GLY A 334 1.19 10.26 -1.82
N VAL A 335 1.30 11.23 -0.93
CA VAL A 335 0.16 12.01 -0.44
C VAL A 335 -0.11 13.22 -1.33
N TYR A 336 0.93 13.98 -1.69
CA TYR A 336 0.81 15.25 -2.40
C TYR A 336 2.02 15.53 -3.31
N ASP A 337 1.82 16.32 -4.32
CA ASP A 337 2.83 16.58 -5.37
C ASP A 337 4.14 17.19 -4.84
N GLY A 338 4.09 17.92 -3.72
CA GLY A 338 5.27 18.56 -3.13
C GLY A 338 6.26 17.60 -2.48
N ASP A 339 5.89 16.34 -2.28
CA ASP A 339 6.72 15.25 -1.71
C ASP A 339 6.78 14.03 -2.63
N SER A 340 6.52 14.23 -3.94
CA SER A 340 6.53 13.15 -4.91
C SER A 340 7.94 12.83 -5.41
N TRP A 341 8.20 11.55 -5.62
CA TRP A 341 9.43 11.04 -6.25
C TRP A 341 9.60 11.47 -7.72
N ILE A 342 8.48 11.81 -8.40
CA ILE A 342 8.41 12.05 -9.84
C ILE A 342 9.41 13.13 -10.30
N PRO A 343 9.42 14.36 -9.72
CA PRO A 343 10.34 15.40 -10.20
C PRO A 343 11.83 15.05 -10.04
N GLY A 344 12.16 14.19 -9.08
CA GLY A 344 13.52 13.72 -8.84
C GLY A 344 13.98 12.67 -9.86
N THR A 345 13.05 11.96 -10.48
CA THR A 345 13.31 10.85 -11.40
C THR A 345 13.04 11.25 -12.85
N PHE A 346 11.96 11.97 -13.12
CA PHE A 346 11.53 12.37 -14.46
C PHE A 346 11.65 13.89 -14.61
N SER A 347 12.73 14.32 -15.30
CA SER A 347 13.02 15.76 -15.46
C SER A 347 11.91 16.48 -16.21
N GLY A 348 11.32 17.50 -15.61
CA GLY A 348 10.26 18.31 -16.20
C GLY A 348 8.86 17.71 -16.02
N GLU A 349 8.73 16.63 -15.25
CA GLU A 349 7.45 16.00 -14.95
C GLU A 349 7.08 16.13 -13.47
N GLY A 350 5.79 15.98 -13.17
CA GLY A 350 5.22 16.09 -11.83
C GLY A 350 3.71 15.97 -11.84
N TYR A 351 3.02 16.62 -10.90
CA TYR A 351 1.55 16.68 -10.80
C TYR A 351 0.91 15.28 -10.71
N GLY A 352 1.63 14.28 -10.20
CA GLY A 352 1.23 12.87 -10.30
C GLY A 352 0.21 12.39 -9.27
N LEU A 353 -0.04 13.13 -8.17
CA LEU A 353 -0.78 12.63 -7.00
C LEU A 353 -2.19 13.23 -6.85
N LEU A 354 -2.88 12.91 -5.77
CA LEU A 354 -4.26 13.34 -5.51
C LEU A 354 -4.37 14.75 -4.93
N TYR A 355 -3.31 15.26 -4.32
CA TYR A 355 -3.24 16.58 -3.72
C TYR A 355 -2.11 17.39 -4.38
N ASP A 356 -2.33 18.68 -4.55
CA ASP A 356 -1.33 19.61 -5.11
C ASP A 356 -0.17 19.89 -4.12
N VAL A 357 0.82 20.67 -4.56
CA VAL A 357 1.97 21.06 -3.73
C VAL A 357 1.59 21.80 -2.44
N ASN A 358 0.37 22.29 -2.32
CA ASN A 358 -0.18 22.98 -1.15
C ASN A 358 -1.15 22.11 -0.34
N LEU A 359 -1.15 20.78 -0.56
CA LEU A 359 -2.03 19.82 0.10
C LEU A 359 -3.54 20.05 -0.16
N LYS A 360 -3.88 20.70 -1.29
CA LYS A 360 -5.28 20.86 -1.73
C LYS A 360 -5.67 19.72 -2.65
N PRO A 361 -6.89 19.15 -2.48
CA PRO A 361 -7.35 18.07 -3.34
C PRO A 361 -7.47 18.53 -4.78
N LYS A 362 -6.93 17.71 -5.71
CA LYS A 362 -7.02 17.92 -7.17
C LYS A 362 -8.26 17.26 -7.75
N PRO A 363 -8.56 17.47 -9.06
CA PRO A 363 -9.66 16.79 -9.74
C PRO A 363 -9.62 15.27 -9.61
N ALA A 364 -8.43 14.65 -9.65
CA ALA A 364 -8.24 13.20 -9.47
C ALA A 364 -8.81 12.69 -8.13
N TYR A 365 -8.61 13.42 -7.02
CA TYR A 365 -9.21 13.08 -5.72
C TYR A 365 -10.75 13.05 -5.81
N SER A 366 -11.34 14.07 -6.41
CA SER A 366 -12.80 14.17 -6.55
C SER A 366 -13.38 13.07 -7.44
N THR A 367 -12.63 12.68 -8.48
CA THR A 367 -12.99 11.59 -9.39
C THR A 367 -12.99 10.25 -8.66
N LEU A 368 -11.93 9.90 -7.93
CA LEU A 368 -11.90 8.68 -7.12
C LEU A 368 -13.03 8.66 -6.08
N GLN A 369 -13.30 9.81 -5.43
CA GLN A 369 -14.41 9.93 -4.49
C GLN A 369 -15.77 9.65 -5.16
N GLN A 370 -15.97 10.12 -6.38
CA GLN A 370 -17.20 9.91 -7.15
C GLN A 370 -17.33 8.44 -7.58
N ASP A 371 -16.27 7.83 -8.11
CA ASP A 371 -16.26 6.43 -8.54
C ASP A 371 -16.53 5.47 -7.37
N LEU A 372 -15.94 5.74 -6.22
CA LEU A 372 -16.21 4.98 -4.99
C LEU A 372 -17.67 5.13 -4.51
N LYS A 373 -18.30 6.30 -4.70
CA LYS A 373 -19.73 6.50 -4.38
C LYS A 373 -20.63 5.73 -5.33
N LEU A 374 -20.35 5.76 -6.64
CA LEU A 374 -21.14 5.09 -7.66
C LEU A 374 -21.10 3.56 -7.51
N ALA A 375 -19.94 2.99 -7.23
CA ALA A 375 -19.76 1.58 -7.06
C ALA A 375 -20.30 1.04 -5.71
N ALA A 376 -20.62 1.91 -4.74
CA ALA A 376 -21.16 1.50 -3.44
C ALA A 376 -22.54 0.78 -3.54
N GLY A 377 -23.22 0.84 -4.70
CA GLY A 377 -24.42 0.07 -4.97
C GLY A 377 -24.17 -1.35 -5.48
N THR A 378 -22.93 -1.68 -5.84
CA THR A 378 -22.51 -3.02 -6.26
C THR A 378 -21.79 -3.71 -5.11
N VAL A 379 -22.54 -4.43 -4.25
CA VAL A 379 -21.94 -5.16 -3.14
C VAL A 379 -20.99 -6.21 -3.71
N ARG A 380 -19.70 -6.04 -3.51
CA ARG A 380 -18.74 -7.13 -3.63
C ARG A 380 -19.02 -8.06 -2.46
N HIS A 381 -19.55 -9.24 -2.71
CA HIS A 381 -19.58 -10.26 -1.69
C HIS A 381 -18.13 -10.69 -1.42
N ALA A 382 -17.53 -10.04 -0.42
CA ALA A 382 -16.31 -10.52 0.18
C ALA A 382 -16.69 -11.70 1.08
N GLY A 383 -16.31 -12.87 0.68
CA GLY A 383 -16.46 -14.05 1.50
C GLY A 383 -17.30 -15.13 0.81
N ASP A 384 -16.65 -16.07 0.27
CA ASP A 384 -16.78 -17.49 0.59
C ASP A 384 -15.46 -18.16 0.32
#